data_7aff648f5b4d20393ae694e3f09fdc2d
#
_entry.id   7aff648f5b4d20393ae694e3f09fdc2d
#
_cell.length_a   1.000
_cell.length_b   1.000
_cell.length_c   1.000
_cell.angle_alpha   90.00
_cell.angle_beta   90.00
_cell.angle_gamma   90.00
#
_symmetry.space_group_name_H-M   'P 1'
#
loop_
_entity.id
_entity.type
_entity.pdbx_description
1 polymer ?
#
loop_
_entity_poly.entity_id
_entity_poly.type
_entity_poly.pdbx_seq_one_letter_code
_entity_poly.pdbx_strand_id
1 'polypeptide(L)'
;LDTPAINDIGLDSDVEIAVRQELTLVALGKLPADTALRVGRLLDVSTRTWRTNQEIITKGRRIAYVGDAGSYPGTVAHRVHEPDLAAIPGLGEVHKHIESSHLTPEWEAALVLPRGNTWTCEASHEFSNVNGAKTLEFWLKARAAGSPLKIFPLPGSAVPPTGYEHGGGYLGYDEQKQFMSESLMVAGLDEVMDWPGVWDRTSPSYDRLWGMIRATFEKRGVVEGHAAGIRDIPTINAFAAAGLASDHEAWTVEEFWDKLTRGLFMELRPHSLPEVIAGLLEKGLADWSQIALTTDDRSASDTLKLGATDYNVRLAIEAGLAPEIAIQCVTINPARHMRLTPWVGTIAPGRYADIVLLSDVEKFEIAKVWADGIQVSDGKRYLPEVPKIDWPDWATKTINIGRELTAADFAIAAHPGRQTMTAAVLRPFHWTDDFLTFELPVEDGLVQRDADRNITKFSIIDRFSGKGAVSKMFWLGCGPRTPDTALACSMAHDKHNIWCLGSSDEAMAAAVNAVAANDGGWALVRDGKVVARVRYEVAGLMSCRSADALHEEMQVLYAQGEKVEWMFEPSFHPRWSAGFPERLAFATLTCAPWRWVLVAPSDYAPEGLVNVQTGKTHPVVF
;
A
#
# COMPACT_ATOMS: atom_id res chain seq x y z
N LEU A 1 20.94 11.58 30.13
CA LEU A 1 20.98 12.37 28.90
C LEU A 1 19.69 12.06 28.17
N ASP A 2 18.74 13.01 28.24
CA ASP A 2 17.51 12.99 27.46
C ASP A 2 17.90 13.00 25.98
N THR A 3 17.83 11.86 25.34
CA THR A 3 18.05 11.74 23.90
C THR A 3 16.84 12.35 23.23
N PRO A 4 16.98 13.40 22.42
CA PRO A 4 15.86 13.95 21.69
C PRO A 4 15.32 12.89 20.74
N ALA A 5 14.17 12.32 21.06
CA ALA A 5 13.59 11.20 20.32
C ALA A 5 13.19 11.53 18.87
N ILE A 6 13.17 12.82 18.51
CA ILE A 6 12.66 13.30 17.22
C ILE A 6 13.77 13.46 16.18
N ASN A 7 15.00 13.70 16.58
CA ASN A 7 16.03 14.24 15.68
C ASN A 7 16.90 13.19 14.97
N ASP A 8 16.83 11.91 15.37
CA ASP A 8 17.63 10.82 14.77
C ASP A 8 16.96 10.18 13.54
N ILE A 9 15.98 10.83 12.93
CA ILE A 9 15.20 10.24 11.81
C ILE A 9 15.77 10.63 10.44
N GLY A 10 16.90 11.37 10.40
CA GLY A 10 17.41 11.91 9.14
C GLY A 10 16.57 13.09 8.60
N LEU A 11 15.77 13.72 9.47
CA LEU A 11 15.00 14.94 9.14
C LEU A 11 15.87 16.19 9.16
N ASP A 12 16.97 16.15 9.92
CA ASP A 12 17.90 17.25 10.09
C ASP A 12 19.33 16.76 9.79
N SER A 13 19.99 17.40 8.84
CA SER A 13 21.36 17.05 8.43
C SER A 13 22.38 17.27 9.55
N ASP A 14 22.19 18.27 10.41
CA ASP A 14 23.11 18.57 11.49
C ASP A 14 23.07 17.49 12.57
N VAL A 15 21.88 16.95 12.84
CA VAL A 15 21.69 15.82 13.75
C VAL A 15 22.33 14.55 13.19
N GLU A 16 22.12 14.24 11.92
CA GLU A 16 22.73 13.08 11.27
C GLU A 16 24.27 13.19 11.30
N ILE A 17 24.84 14.37 11.08
CA ILE A 17 26.28 14.61 11.18
C ILE A 17 26.77 14.38 12.62
N ALA A 18 26.08 14.90 13.62
CA ALA A 18 26.46 14.71 15.03
C ALA A 18 26.45 13.22 15.42
N VAL A 19 25.43 12.46 15.01
CA VAL A 19 25.35 11.01 15.21
C VAL A 19 26.53 10.31 14.56
N ARG A 20 26.88 10.63 13.31
CA ARG A 20 28.03 10.00 12.61
C ARG A 20 29.38 10.34 13.25
N GLN A 21 29.55 11.54 13.76
CA GLN A 21 30.74 11.94 14.53
C GLN A 21 30.88 11.10 15.81
N GLU A 22 29.79 10.92 16.57
CA GLU A 22 29.79 10.07 17.75
C GLU A 22 30.11 8.60 17.40
N LEU A 23 29.44 8.03 16.39
CA LEU A 23 29.69 6.66 15.91
C LEU A 23 31.14 6.43 15.53
N THR A 24 31.79 7.41 14.92
CA THR A 24 33.21 7.33 14.56
C THR A 24 34.10 7.15 15.80
N LEU A 25 33.82 7.89 16.88
CA LEU A 25 34.57 7.76 18.12
C LEU A 25 34.27 6.44 18.84
N VAL A 26 33.01 5.99 18.81
CA VAL A 26 32.61 4.69 19.35
C VAL A 26 33.32 3.56 18.60
N ALA A 27 33.32 3.58 17.26
CA ALA A 27 33.97 2.56 16.44
C ALA A 27 35.49 2.42 16.75
N LEU A 28 36.13 3.54 17.10
CA LEU A 28 37.54 3.58 17.51
C LEU A 28 37.78 3.23 18.98
N GLY A 29 36.74 2.90 19.73
CA GLY A 29 36.80 2.61 21.17
C GLY A 29 37.07 3.82 22.06
N LYS A 30 36.97 5.05 21.53
CA LYS A 30 37.21 6.32 22.25
C LYS A 30 35.98 6.76 23.07
N LEU A 31 34.80 6.30 22.73
CA LEU A 31 33.57 6.45 23.49
C LEU A 31 32.94 5.08 23.76
N PRO A 32 32.21 4.92 24.88
CA PRO A 32 31.56 3.65 25.20
C PRO A 32 30.40 3.36 24.25
N ALA A 33 30.27 2.10 23.87
CA ALA A 33 29.11 1.58 23.15
C ALA A 33 28.01 1.14 24.13
N ASP A 34 26.79 1.03 23.60
CA ASP A 34 25.63 0.61 24.40
C ASP A 34 25.49 -0.92 24.42
N THR A 35 25.47 -1.56 23.25
CA THR A 35 25.25 -3.01 23.15
C THR A 35 26.27 -3.68 22.23
N ALA A 36 26.73 -4.86 22.62
CA ALA A 36 27.45 -5.81 21.77
C ALA A 36 26.54 -7.04 21.58
N LEU A 37 26.07 -7.26 20.37
CA LEU A 37 25.34 -8.45 19.97
C LEU A 37 26.29 -9.42 19.27
N ARG A 38 26.62 -10.53 19.93
CA ARG A 38 27.44 -11.60 19.35
C ARG A 38 26.57 -12.68 18.78
N VAL A 39 26.84 -13.08 17.54
CA VAL A 39 26.04 -14.06 16.77
C VAL A 39 26.92 -15.18 16.24
N GLY A 40 26.35 -16.35 16.03
CA GLY A 40 27.05 -17.52 15.49
C GLY A 40 27.54 -17.29 14.09
N ARG A 41 26.72 -16.71 13.23
CA ARG A 41 27.07 -16.29 11.87
C ARG A 41 26.31 -15.03 11.45
N LEU A 42 26.90 -14.26 10.53
CA LEU A 42 26.33 -13.04 9.97
C LEU A 42 26.42 -13.10 8.45
N LEU A 43 25.32 -12.83 7.76
CA LEU A 43 25.31 -12.70 6.31
C LEU A 43 25.81 -11.31 5.90
N ASP A 44 26.92 -11.27 5.21
CA ASP A 44 27.32 -10.11 4.43
C ASP A 44 26.53 -10.13 3.10
N VAL A 45 25.45 -9.35 3.05
CA VAL A 45 24.57 -9.30 1.87
C VAL A 45 25.23 -8.65 0.66
N SER A 46 26.34 -7.91 0.83
CA SER A 46 27.07 -7.31 -0.30
C SER A 46 27.89 -8.34 -1.06
N THR A 47 28.40 -9.36 -0.36
CA THR A 47 29.26 -10.42 -0.92
C THR A 47 28.55 -11.78 -0.97
N ARG A 48 27.38 -11.92 -0.37
CA ARG A 48 26.64 -13.19 -0.18
C ARG A 48 27.46 -14.23 0.58
N THR A 49 28.23 -13.79 1.58
CA THR A 49 29.08 -14.69 2.37
C THR A 49 28.68 -14.70 3.83
N TRP A 50 28.67 -15.89 4.43
CA TRP A 50 28.46 -16.06 5.85
C TRP A 50 29.79 -15.92 6.60
N ARG A 51 29.82 -14.98 7.55
CA ARG A 51 30.95 -14.77 8.47
C ARG A 51 30.59 -15.38 9.82
N THR A 52 31.46 -16.22 10.36
CA THR A 52 31.23 -16.91 11.65
C THR A 52 31.68 -16.06 12.82
N ASN A 53 31.05 -16.25 13.99
CA ASN A 53 31.45 -15.68 15.28
C ASN A 53 31.68 -14.16 15.21
N GLN A 54 30.65 -13.43 14.77
CA GLN A 54 30.69 -11.98 14.59
C GLN A 54 30.09 -11.24 15.78
N GLU A 55 30.55 -10.00 15.97
CA GLU A 55 30.06 -9.07 16.99
C GLU A 55 29.59 -7.78 16.32
N ILE A 56 28.37 -7.35 16.64
CA ILE A 56 27.73 -6.11 16.15
C ILE A 56 27.65 -5.17 17.34
N ILE A 57 28.29 -4.00 17.24
CA ILE A 57 28.33 -3.00 18.30
C ILE A 57 27.40 -1.85 17.93
N THR A 58 26.52 -1.47 18.86
CA THR A 58 25.54 -0.39 18.64
C THR A 58 25.79 0.78 19.59
N LYS A 59 25.40 1.97 19.10
CA LYS A 59 25.28 3.19 19.90
C LYS A 59 23.97 3.88 19.53
N GLY A 60 23.09 4.09 20.54
CA GLY A 60 21.74 4.54 20.28
C GLY A 60 21.05 3.61 19.27
N ARG A 61 20.53 4.20 18.21
CA ARG A 61 19.79 3.47 17.16
C ARG A 61 20.68 2.93 16.03
N ARG A 62 22.02 3.13 16.11
CA ARG A 62 22.92 2.88 15.00
C ARG A 62 23.96 1.81 15.29
N ILE A 63 24.42 1.16 14.23
CA ILE A 63 25.60 0.29 14.28
C ILE A 63 26.85 1.14 14.26
N ALA A 64 27.73 0.94 15.25
CA ALA A 64 29.03 1.63 15.31
C ALA A 64 30.16 0.76 14.75
N TYR A 65 30.13 -0.57 14.99
CA TYR A 65 31.21 -1.47 14.60
C TYR A 65 30.67 -2.87 14.28
N VAL A 66 31.29 -3.55 13.34
CA VAL A 66 31.05 -4.96 13.01
C VAL A 66 32.39 -5.65 12.81
N GLY A 67 32.63 -6.76 13.49
CA GLY A 67 33.88 -7.51 13.36
C GLY A 67 33.83 -8.87 14.05
N ASP A 68 34.99 -9.54 14.11
CA ASP A 68 35.11 -10.81 14.83
C ASP A 68 34.85 -10.61 16.32
N ALA A 69 34.18 -11.56 16.95
CA ALA A 69 33.82 -11.45 18.36
C ALA A 69 35.08 -11.26 19.25
N GLY A 70 35.05 -10.21 20.06
CA GLY A 70 36.16 -9.80 20.93
C GLY A 70 37.21 -8.89 20.25
N SER A 71 37.00 -8.49 18.99
CA SER A 71 37.94 -7.56 18.31
C SER A 71 37.62 -6.08 18.54
N TYR A 72 36.45 -5.76 19.12
CA TYR A 72 36.06 -4.38 19.42
C TYR A 72 36.99 -3.77 20.49
N PRO A 73 37.61 -2.61 20.22
CA PRO A 73 38.62 -2.04 21.13
C PRO A 73 38.04 -1.25 22.31
N GLY A 74 36.73 -0.98 22.32
CA GLY A 74 36.08 -0.14 23.30
C GLY A 74 35.39 -0.88 24.43
N THR A 75 34.73 -0.11 25.29
CA THR A 75 33.87 -0.62 26.36
C THR A 75 32.41 -0.69 25.91
N VAL A 76 31.66 -1.64 26.45
CA VAL A 76 30.26 -1.91 26.11
C VAL A 76 29.44 -2.04 27.38
N ALA A 77 28.30 -1.37 27.45
CA ALA A 77 27.42 -1.40 28.61
C ALA A 77 26.69 -2.75 28.75
N HIS A 78 26.17 -3.27 27.63
CA HIS A 78 25.37 -4.51 27.60
C HIS A 78 25.94 -5.51 26.59
N ARG A 79 25.95 -6.81 26.96
CA ARG A 79 26.37 -7.87 26.05
C ARG A 79 25.27 -8.90 25.90
N VAL A 80 24.95 -9.19 24.64
CA VAL A 80 23.97 -10.21 24.25
C VAL A 80 24.71 -11.28 23.44
N HIS A 81 24.44 -12.53 23.71
CA HIS A 81 25.13 -13.67 23.11
C HIS A 81 24.14 -14.67 22.52
N GLU A 82 24.12 -14.78 21.19
CA GLU A 82 23.23 -15.64 20.39
C GLU A 82 24.07 -16.54 19.46
N PRO A 83 24.84 -17.50 20.02
CA PRO A 83 25.83 -18.25 19.24
C PRO A 83 25.21 -19.21 18.23
N ASP A 84 23.95 -19.59 18.42
CA ASP A 84 23.24 -20.57 17.57
C ASP A 84 22.42 -19.89 16.49
N LEU A 85 22.33 -18.54 16.47
CA LEU A 85 21.51 -17.79 15.54
C LEU A 85 22.34 -17.16 14.41
N ALA A 86 21.67 -17.03 13.26
CA ALA A 86 22.21 -16.37 12.09
C ALA A 86 21.64 -14.94 11.95
N ALA A 87 22.51 -13.94 11.89
CA ALA A 87 22.12 -12.55 11.74
C ALA A 87 22.02 -12.15 10.26
N ILE A 88 20.96 -11.49 9.89
CA ILE A 88 20.75 -10.82 8.60
C ILE A 88 20.30 -9.39 8.84
N PRO A 89 20.40 -8.47 7.85
CA PRO A 89 19.82 -7.14 7.99
C PRO A 89 18.30 -7.19 8.19
N GLY A 90 17.75 -6.17 8.83
CA GLY A 90 16.30 -5.97 8.87
C GLY A 90 15.72 -5.95 7.46
N LEU A 91 14.58 -6.61 7.27
CA LEU A 91 13.90 -6.69 5.99
C LEU A 91 13.30 -5.33 5.63
N GLY A 92 13.29 -5.03 4.35
CA GLY A 92 12.72 -3.83 3.78
C GLY A 92 11.62 -4.14 2.77
N GLU A 93 10.64 -3.29 2.78
CA GLU A 93 9.55 -3.27 1.82
C GLU A 93 9.80 -2.12 0.85
N VAL A 94 10.01 -2.40 -0.43
CA VAL A 94 10.34 -1.36 -1.42
C VAL A 94 9.09 -0.63 -1.90
N HIS A 95 7.97 -1.31 -1.90
CA HIS A 95 6.68 -0.81 -2.35
C HIS A 95 5.57 -1.42 -1.49
N LYS A 96 4.85 -0.58 -0.78
CA LYS A 96 3.75 -0.99 0.09
C LYS A 96 2.79 0.15 0.33
N HIS A 97 1.50 -0.20 0.41
CA HIS A 97 0.43 0.65 0.90
C HIS A 97 0.07 0.21 2.33
N ILE A 98 0.53 0.95 3.34
CA ILE A 98 0.20 0.66 4.74
C ILE A 98 -1.32 0.78 4.95
N GLU A 99 -1.97 1.71 4.25
CA GLU A 99 -3.42 1.90 4.28
C GLU A 99 -4.18 0.62 3.94
N SER A 100 -3.66 -0.21 3.05
CA SER A 100 -4.27 -1.49 2.67
C SER A 100 -4.20 -2.55 3.78
N SER A 101 -3.33 -2.36 4.78
CA SER A 101 -3.41 -3.14 6.02
C SER A 101 -4.60 -2.72 6.89
N HIS A 102 -5.17 -1.54 6.64
CA HIS A 102 -6.19 -0.87 7.44
C HIS A 102 -5.75 -0.55 8.87
N LEU A 103 -4.45 -0.44 9.11
CA LEU A 103 -3.85 -0.09 10.39
C LEU A 103 -3.15 1.26 10.32
N THR A 104 -3.20 2.02 11.40
CA THR A 104 -2.33 3.20 11.55
C THR A 104 -0.86 2.76 11.64
N PRO A 105 0.11 3.64 11.31
CA PRO A 105 1.52 3.29 11.20
C PRO A 105 2.13 2.63 12.44
N GLU A 106 1.67 3.00 13.65
CA GLU A 106 2.13 2.41 14.91
C GLU A 106 1.63 0.98 15.13
N TRP A 107 0.43 0.68 14.65
CA TRP A 107 -0.13 -0.67 14.71
C TRP A 107 0.40 -1.55 13.58
N GLU A 108 0.65 -0.97 12.41
CA GLU A 108 1.39 -1.66 11.35
C GLU A 108 2.78 -2.07 11.83
N ALA A 109 3.51 -1.18 12.53
CA ALA A 109 4.80 -1.51 13.11
C ALA A 109 4.72 -2.72 14.06
N ALA A 110 3.71 -2.76 14.93
CA ALA A 110 3.51 -3.89 15.83
C ALA A 110 3.20 -5.21 15.08
N LEU A 111 2.59 -5.13 13.90
CA LEU A 111 2.27 -6.28 13.06
C LEU A 111 3.49 -6.80 12.29
N VAL A 112 4.29 -5.92 11.67
CA VAL A 112 5.32 -6.34 10.71
C VAL A 112 6.72 -6.50 11.32
N LEU A 113 7.04 -5.78 12.41
CA LEU A 113 8.35 -5.92 13.09
C LEU A 113 8.64 -7.35 13.58
N PRO A 114 7.68 -8.09 14.17
CA PRO A 114 7.89 -9.50 14.52
C PRO A 114 8.23 -10.41 13.32
N ARG A 115 7.89 -9.96 12.12
CA ARG A 115 8.13 -10.64 10.83
C ARG A 115 9.41 -10.18 10.15
N GLY A 116 10.22 -9.39 10.86
CA GLY A 116 11.52 -8.93 10.38
C GLY A 116 11.52 -7.65 9.57
N ASN A 117 10.37 -7.10 9.19
CA ASN A 117 10.29 -5.83 8.46
C ASN A 117 10.64 -4.66 9.39
N THR A 118 11.74 -3.98 9.14
CA THR A 118 12.21 -2.87 9.97
C THR A 118 12.13 -1.53 9.28
N TRP A 119 11.89 -1.54 7.96
CA TRP A 119 11.70 -0.35 7.15
C TRP A 119 10.79 -0.63 5.97
N THR A 120 10.10 0.39 5.49
CA THR A 120 9.22 0.35 4.32
C THR A 120 9.29 1.65 3.52
N CYS A 121 9.26 1.56 2.20
CA CYS A 121 8.88 2.64 1.33
C CYS A 121 7.35 2.61 1.23
N GLU A 122 6.74 3.69 1.64
CA GLU A 122 5.29 3.83 1.71
C GLU A 122 4.78 4.51 0.46
N ALA A 123 4.06 3.80 -0.37
CA ALA A 123 3.37 4.30 -1.55
C ALA A 123 2.09 5.02 -1.11
N SER A 124 2.21 6.30 -0.77
CA SER A 124 1.24 7.02 0.06
C SER A 124 0.13 7.73 -0.71
N HIS A 125 -0.24 7.24 -1.90
CA HIS A 125 -1.26 7.92 -2.70
C HIS A 125 -2.68 7.79 -2.12
N GLU A 126 -2.99 6.72 -1.39
CA GLU A 126 -4.30 6.56 -0.76
C GLU A 126 -4.53 7.64 0.29
N PHE A 127 -3.64 7.77 1.27
CA PHE A 127 -3.74 8.83 2.27
C PHE A 127 -3.65 10.22 1.65
N SER A 128 -2.79 10.39 0.64
CA SER A 128 -2.61 11.65 -0.07
C SER A 128 -3.88 12.07 -0.82
N ASN A 129 -4.66 11.14 -1.36
CA ASN A 129 -5.95 11.44 -1.98
C ASN A 129 -6.99 11.96 -0.99
N VAL A 130 -6.83 11.65 0.30
CA VAL A 130 -7.71 12.16 1.36
C VAL A 130 -7.21 13.49 1.93
N ASN A 131 -5.91 13.63 2.19
CA ASN A 131 -5.35 14.74 2.98
C ASN A 131 -4.23 15.54 2.30
N GLY A 132 -3.88 15.23 1.05
CA GLY A 132 -2.95 16.02 0.22
C GLY A 132 -1.61 16.29 0.90
N ALA A 133 -1.27 17.58 1.06
CA ALA A 133 0.00 18.04 1.61
C ALA A 133 0.27 17.62 3.08
N LYS A 134 -0.71 17.05 3.78
CA LYS A 134 -0.52 16.51 5.15
C LYS A 134 0.13 15.12 5.19
N THR A 135 0.36 14.51 4.05
CA THR A 135 0.91 13.15 3.91
C THR A 135 2.24 12.97 4.65
N LEU A 136 3.19 13.88 4.45
CA LEU A 136 4.50 13.77 5.10
C LEU A 136 4.39 13.86 6.64
N GLU A 137 3.62 14.84 7.14
CA GLU A 137 3.36 15.01 8.58
C GLU A 137 2.75 13.73 9.19
N PHE A 138 1.82 13.11 8.46
CA PHE A 138 1.16 11.90 8.90
C PHE A 138 2.14 10.73 9.07
N TRP A 139 2.87 10.37 8.02
CA TRP A 139 3.75 9.20 8.04
C TRP A 139 4.90 9.32 9.03
N LEU A 140 5.42 10.52 9.24
CA LEU A 140 6.51 10.74 10.20
C LEU A 140 6.03 10.79 11.66
N LYS A 141 4.73 10.95 11.92
CA LYS A 141 4.19 11.12 13.27
C LYS A 141 4.40 9.90 14.16
N ALA A 142 4.20 8.68 13.63
CA ALA A 142 4.42 7.45 14.40
C ALA A 142 5.89 7.28 14.78
N ARG A 143 6.81 7.60 13.87
CA ARG A 143 8.25 7.59 14.14
C ARG A 143 8.63 8.62 15.19
N ALA A 144 8.08 9.82 15.11
CA ALA A 144 8.26 10.87 16.11
C ALA A 144 7.71 10.47 17.49
N ALA A 145 6.68 9.64 17.55
CA ALA A 145 6.12 9.07 18.77
C ALA A 145 6.91 7.87 19.33
N GLY A 146 7.98 7.44 18.65
CA GLY A 146 8.87 6.38 19.12
C GLY A 146 8.68 5.02 18.47
N SER A 147 7.87 4.90 17.41
CA SER A 147 7.79 3.66 16.62
C SER A 147 9.15 3.29 16.03
N PRO A 148 9.63 2.05 16.19
CA PRO A 148 10.92 1.64 15.62
C PRO A 148 10.88 1.29 14.14
N LEU A 149 9.69 1.22 13.50
CA LEU A 149 9.56 1.05 12.06
C LEU A 149 9.98 2.33 11.34
N LYS A 150 10.91 2.21 10.38
CA LYS A 150 11.29 3.32 9.49
C LYS A 150 10.34 3.34 8.30
N ILE A 151 9.55 4.41 8.18
CA ILE A 151 8.69 4.66 7.03
C ILE A 151 9.36 5.73 6.18
N PHE A 152 9.61 5.40 4.91
CA PHE A 152 10.12 6.29 3.87
C PHE A 152 8.95 6.64 2.93
N PRO A 153 8.22 7.73 3.21
CA PRO A 153 7.03 8.04 2.41
C PRO A 153 7.41 8.48 1.00
N LEU A 154 6.69 7.95 0.03
CA LEU A 154 6.76 8.36 -1.37
C LEU A 154 5.47 9.13 -1.66
N PRO A 155 5.53 10.45 -1.93
CA PRO A 155 4.34 11.22 -2.24
C PRO A 155 3.65 10.69 -3.49
N GLY A 156 2.32 10.58 -3.43
CA GLY A 156 1.52 9.94 -4.46
C GLY A 156 1.52 10.67 -5.79
N SER A 157 1.88 9.99 -6.86
CA SER A 157 1.73 10.50 -8.24
C SER A 157 0.26 10.57 -8.65
N ALA A 158 -0.54 9.64 -8.14
CA ALA A 158 -1.97 9.49 -8.42
C ALA A 158 -2.85 10.30 -7.46
N VAL A 159 -2.59 11.61 -7.32
CA VAL A 159 -3.34 12.51 -6.42
C VAL A 159 -3.73 13.80 -7.16
N PRO A 160 -4.89 13.81 -7.84
CA PRO A 160 -5.83 12.68 -8.03
C PRO A 160 -5.29 11.61 -8.99
N PRO A 161 -5.86 10.38 -9.01
CA PRO A 161 -5.44 9.28 -9.89
C PRO A 161 -5.60 9.63 -11.37
N THR A 162 -6.65 10.36 -11.71
CA THR A 162 -6.88 10.91 -13.04
C THR A 162 -7.33 12.37 -12.96
N GLY A 163 -7.28 13.10 -14.10
CA GLY A 163 -7.75 14.48 -14.17
C GLY A 163 -9.28 14.65 -14.18
N TYR A 164 -10.06 13.57 -14.11
CA TYR A 164 -11.52 13.59 -14.29
C TYR A 164 -12.31 13.53 -12.99
N GLU A 165 -11.66 13.44 -11.85
CA GLU A 165 -12.30 13.26 -10.56
C GLU A 165 -11.76 14.23 -9.51
N HIS A 166 -12.53 14.38 -8.42
CA HIS A 166 -12.12 15.11 -7.25
C HIS A 166 -11.80 14.15 -6.12
N GLY A 167 -10.60 14.30 -5.53
CA GLY A 167 -10.22 13.72 -4.26
C GLY A 167 -10.20 14.78 -3.15
N GLY A 168 -9.90 14.38 -1.94
CA GLY A 168 -9.66 15.30 -0.83
C GLY A 168 -8.32 16.04 -0.94
N GLY A 169 -7.35 15.48 -1.70
CA GLY A 169 -6.01 16.00 -1.87
C GLY A 169 -5.64 16.31 -3.33
N TYR A 170 -4.59 17.11 -3.44
CA TYR A 170 -3.92 17.40 -4.70
C TYR A 170 -2.41 17.48 -4.46
N LEU A 171 -1.62 16.81 -5.30
CA LEU A 171 -0.17 16.92 -5.31
C LEU A 171 0.33 17.26 -6.71
N GLY A 172 1.27 18.19 -6.78
CA GLY A 172 1.89 18.65 -7.99
C GLY A 172 3.38 18.93 -7.80
N TYR A 173 3.95 19.76 -8.67
CA TYR A 173 5.37 20.11 -8.64
C TYR A 173 5.79 20.72 -7.30
N ASP A 174 5.02 21.66 -6.76
CA ASP A 174 5.40 22.43 -5.58
C ASP A 174 5.38 21.54 -4.32
N GLU A 175 4.35 20.72 -4.16
CA GLU A 175 4.22 19.79 -3.04
C GLU A 175 5.33 18.72 -3.08
N GLN A 176 5.59 18.13 -4.25
CA GLN A 176 6.66 17.14 -4.41
C GLN A 176 8.03 17.73 -4.10
N LYS A 177 8.30 18.94 -4.59
CA LYS A 177 9.55 19.65 -4.32
C LYS A 177 9.72 20.00 -2.85
N GLN A 178 8.63 20.38 -2.19
CA GLN A 178 8.60 20.68 -0.77
C GLN A 178 8.93 19.40 0.04
N PHE A 179 8.22 18.30 -0.17
CA PHE A 179 8.44 17.03 0.52
C PHE A 179 9.89 16.54 0.39
N MET A 180 10.43 16.53 -0.83
CA MET A 180 11.82 16.15 -1.10
C MET A 180 12.85 17.09 -0.47
N SER A 181 12.45 18.28 -0.02
CA SER A 181 13.33 19.28 0.63
C SER A 181 13.23 19.25 2.15
N GLU A 182 12.08 18.86 2.68
CA GLU A 182 11.80 18.87 4.12
C GLU A 182 12.36 17.66 4.85
N SER A 183 12.55 16.53 4.16
CA SER A 183 12.98 15.30 4.83
C SER A 183 13.88 14.43 3.95
N LEU A 184 14.98 13.95 4.54
CA LEU A 184 15.82 12.91 3.97
C LEU A 184 15.13 11.53 3.92
N MET A 185 13.98 11.40 4.59
CA MET A 185 13.16 10.18 4.53
C MET A 185 12.39 10.06 3.22
N VAL A 186 12.17 11.15 2.46
CA VAL A 186 11.48 11.10 1.16
C VAL A 186 12.47 10.71 0.07
N ALA A 187 12.40 9.47 -0.39
CA ALA A 187 13.36 8.90 -1.33
C ALA A 187 13.01 9.16 -2.81
N GLY A 188 11.73 9.43 -3.12
CA GLY A 188 11.29 9.56 -4.50
C GLY A 188 9.84 10.00 -4.66
N LEU A 189 9.28 9.66 -5.79
CA LEU A 189 7.88 9.78 -6.16
C LEU A 189 7.28 8.38 -6.20
N ASP A 190 6.10 8.23 -5.62
CA ASP A 190 5.29 7.03 -5.69
C ASP A 190 4.94 6.63 -7.14
N GLU A 191 4.54 5.39 -7.33
CA GLU A 191 4.21 4.78 -8.61
C GLU A 191 3.40 5.67 -9.54
N VAL A 192 3.86 5.78 -10.80
CA VAL A 192 3.15 6.55 -11.82
C VAL A 192 2.16 5.64 -12.54
N MET A 193 0.88 5.70 -12.13
CA MET A 193 -0.20 4.86 -12.62
C MET A 193 -0.91 5.42 -13.85
N ASP A 194 -1.03 6.74 -13.99
CA ASP A 194 -1.69 7.40 -15.13
C ASP A 194 -0.75 7.44 -16.33
N TRP A 195 -0.55 6.28 -16.99
CA TRP A 195 0.29 6.18 -18.18
C TRP A 195 -0.13 7.08 -19.33
N PRO A 196 -1.42 7.23 -19.68
CA PRO A 196 -1.85 8.24 -20.65
C PRO A 196 -1.43 9.66 -20.28
N GLY A 197 -1.47 10.01 -19.00
CA GLY A 197 -0.99 11.30 -18.50
C GLY A 197 0.50 11.56 -18.72
N VAL A 198 1.30 10.52 -18.94
CA VAL A 198 2.74 10.67 -19.21
C VAL A 198 3.02 11.01 -20.69
N TRP A 199 2.30 10.39 -21.64
CA TRP A 199 2.63 10.56 -23.08
C TRP A 199 1.62 11.40 -23.86
N ASP A 200 0.36 11.48 -23.45
CA ASP A 200 -0.66 12.27 -24.13
C ASP A 200 -0.69 13.70 -23.58
N ARG A 201 -0.17 14.64 -24.41
CA ARG A 201 -0.14 16.07 -24.07
C ARG A 201 -1.52 16.71 -23.93
N THR A 202 -2.57 16.03 -24.32
CA THR A 202 -3.95 16.51 -24.16
C THR A 202 -4.59 16.02 -22.87
N SER A 203 -3.93 15.09 -22.15
CA SER A 203 -4.38 14.61 -20.85
C SER A 203 -4.36 15.74 -19.81
N PRO A 204 -5.41 15.89 -19.01
CA PRO A 204 -5.44 16.87 -17.91
C PRO A 204 -4.38 16.61 -16.83
N SER A 205 -3.81 15.42 -16.77
CA SER A 205 -2.74 15.05 -15.81
C SER A 205 -1.33 15.33 -16.34
N TYR A 206 -1.15 15.62 -17.64
CA TYR A 206 0.16 15.69 -18.29
C TYR A 206 1.14 16.64 -17.60
N ASP A 207 0.76 17.91 -17.49
CA ASP A 207 1.64 18.94 -16.90
C ASP A 207 1.91 18.68 -15.40
N ARG A 208 0.92 18.15 -14.67
CA ARG A 208 1.05 17.81 -13.26
C ARG A 208 2.07 16.68 -13.06
N LEU A 209 1.93 15.57 -13.78
CA LEU A 209 2.83 14.41 -13.67
C LEU A 209 4.26 14.78 -14.05
N TRP A 210 4.46 15.47 -15.18
CA TRP A 210 5.80 15.93 -15.57
C TRP A 210 6.37 16.97 -14.59
N GLY A 211 5.53 17.75 -13.94
CA GLY A 211 5.94 18.62 -12.84
C GLY A 211 6.49 17.83 -11.66
N MET A 212 5.80 16.78 -11.22
CA MET A 212 6.22 15.91 -10.10
C MET A 212 7.50 15.12 -10.46
N ILE A 213 7.57 14.54 -11.66
CA ILE A 213 8.77 13.84 -12.17
C ILE A 213 9.97 14.80 -12.16
N ARG A 214 9.78 16.04 -12.64
CA ARG A 214 10.81 17.07 -12.63
C ARG A 214 11.27 17.41 -11.22
N ALA A 215 10.36 17.65 -10.29
CA ALA A 215 10.70 17.96 -8.89
C ALA A 215 11.53 16.83 -8.25
N THR A 216 11.17 15.57 -8.57
CA THR A 216 11.88 14.38 -8.09
C THR A 216 13.31 14.31 -8.67
N PHE A 217 13.49 14.54 -9.97
CA PHE A 217 14.80 14.55 -10.60
C PHE A 217 15.70 15.71 -10.12
N GLU A 218 15.13 16.89 -9.86
CA GLU A 218 15.87 18.01 -9.28
C GLU A 218 16.54 17.66 -7.94
N LYS A 219 15.93 16.74 -7.19
CA LYS A 219 16.42 16.23 -5.90
C LYS A 219 17.12 14.87 -6.00
N ARG A 220 17.30 14.35 -7.21
CA ARG A 220 17.89 13.03 -7.47
C ARG A 220 17.11 11.88 -6.81
N GLY A 221 15.81 12.02 -6.62
CA GLY A 221 14.93 10.97 -6.16
C GLY A 221 14.67 9.90 -7.22
N VAL A 222 14.02 8.82 -6.82
CA VAL A 222 13.55 7.75 -7.70
C VAL A 222 12.12 8.05 -8.11
N VAL A 223 11.75 7.77 -9.35
CA VAL A 223 10.35 7.82 -9.81
C VAL A 223 9.89 6.39 -9.99
N GLU A 224 9.06 5.94 -9.09
CA GLU A 224 8.51 4.57 -9.15
C GLU A 224 7.47 4.45 -10.27
N GLY A 225 7.30 3.24 -10.77
CA GLY A 225 6.43 2.95 -11.88
C GLY A 225 5.37 1.89 -11.60
N HIS A 226 4.30 1.95 -12.38
CA HIS A 226 3.19 1.00 -12.38
C HIS A 226 2.85 0.66 -13.84
N ALA A 227 3.42 -0.42 -14.35
CA ALA A 227 3.30 -0.81 -15.75
C ALA A 227 2.22 -1.89 -15.98
N ALA A 228 1.08 -1.78 -15.25
CA ALA A 228 -0.05 -2.69 -15.40
C ALA A 228 -0.55 -2.71 -16.86
N GLY A 229 -0.63 -3.91 -17.44
CA GLY A 229 -1.09 -4.10 -18.82
C GLY A 229 -0.13 -3.63 -19.92
N ILE A 230 1.03 -3.08 -19.59
CA ILE A 230 2.09 -2.70 -20.53
C ILE A 230 2.92 -3.94 -20.85
N ARG A 231 2.73 -4.48 -22.08
CA ARG A 231 3.33 -5.74 -22.52
C ARG A 231 4.10 -5.64 -23.83
N ASP A 232 3.79 -4.67 -24.66
CA ASP A 232 4.46 -4.49 -25.94
C ASP A 232 5.79 -3.74 -25.79
N ILE A 233 6.77 -4.15 -26.57
CA ILE A 233 8.15 -3.62 -26.47
C ILE A 233 8.24 -2.12 -26.68
N PRO A 234 7.56 -1.50 -27.66
CA PRO A 234 7.57 -0.04 -27.83
C PRO A 234 7.09 0.70 -26.59
N THR A 235 5.99 0.26 -25.98
CA THR A 235 5.43 0.91 -24.78
C THR A 235 6.34 0.72 -23.56
N ILE A 236 6.94 -0.48 -23.35
CA ILE A 236 7.93 -0.70 -22.27
C ILE A 236 9.13 0.25 -22.44
N ASN A 237 9.64 0.42 -23.69
CA ASN A 237 10.74 1.36 -23.94
C ASN A 237 10.33 2.81 -23.66
N ALA A 238 9.11 3.22 -24.04
CA ALA A 238 8.61 4.56 -23.78
C ALA A 238 8.47 4.81 -22.26
N PHE A 239 7.97 3.83 -21.52
CA PHE A 239 7.84 3.86 -20.06
C PHE A 239 9.20 4.08 -19.39
N ALA A 240 10.18 3.26 -19.70
CA ALA A 240 11.54 3.40 -19.20
C ALA A 240 12.19 4.73 -19.63
N ALA A 241 11.97 5.19 -20.89
CA ALA A 241 12.50 6.44 -21.41
C ALA A 241 11.89 7.68 -20.72
N ALA A 242 10.68 7.58 -20.17
CA ALA A 242 10.09 8.63 -19.35
C ALA A 242 10.76 8.77 -17.97
N GLY A 243 11.63 7.84 -17.60
CA GLY A 243 12.36 7.84 -16.34
C GLY A 243 11.63 7.13 -15.20
N LEU A 244 10.59 6.35 -15.53
CA LEU A 244 9.89 5.48 -14.58
C LEU A 244 10.79 4.27 -14.31
N ALA A 245 11.20 4.12 -13.04
CA ALA A 245 12.35 3.28 -12.71
C ALA A 245 12.00 1.83 -12.39
N SER A 246 10.75 1.53 -12.03
CA SER A 246 10.34 0.22 -11.53
C SER A 246 9.03 -0.29 -12.14
N ASP A 247 8.72 -1.56 -11.85
CA ASP A 247 7.40 -2.16 -12.05
C ASP A 247 7.17 -3.35 -11.11
N HIS A 248 5.96 -3.44 -10.55
CA HIS A 248 5.49 -4.52 -9.69
C HIS A 248 4.28 -5.27 -10.28
N GLU A 249 3.84 -4.92 -11.49
CA GLU A 249 2.62 -5.43 -12.13
C GLU A 249 2.87 -6.53 -13.19
N ALA A 250 4.06 -7.12 -13.19
CA ALA A 250 4.35 -8.24 -14.09
C ALA A 250 3.74 -9.56 -13.59
N TRP A 251 2.91 -10.20 -14.41
CA TRP A 251 2.20 -11.42 -14.07
C TRP A 251 2.84 -12.69 -14.63
N THR A 252 3.64 -12.57 -15.68
CA THR A 252 4.30 -13.70 -16.36
C THR A 252 5.81 -13.53 -16.39
N VAL A 253 6.51 -14.64 -16.61
CA VAL A 253 7.97 -14.64 -16.78
C VAL A 253 8.40 -13.75 -17.94
N GLU A 254 7.64 -13.78 -19.05
CA GLU A 254 7.94 -13.00 -20.26
C GLU A 254 7.78 -11.50 -20.00
N GLU A 255 6.67 -11.07 -19.39
CA GLU A 255 6.46 -9.67 -19.00
C GLU A 255 7.59 -9.18 -18.10
N PHE A 256 7.92 -9.96 -17.08
CA PHE A 256 8.98 -9.64 -16.13
C PHE A 256 10.34 -9.52 -16.83
N TRP A 257 10.67 -10.49 -17.67
CA TRP A 257 11.93 -10.53 -18.43
C TRP A 257 12.06 -9.35 -19.40
N ASP A 258 10.99 -9.04 -20.12
CA ASP A 258 10.97 -7.93 -21.07
C ASP A 258 11.18 -6.57 -20.40
N LYS A 259 10.61 -6.36 -19.24
CA LYS A 259 10.77 -5.15 -18.43
C LYS A 259 12.17 -5.09 -17.78
N LEU A 260 12.62 -6.17 -17.15
CA LEU A 260 13.95 -6.28 -16.54
C LEU A 260 15.06 -6.00 -17.54
N THR A 261 15.01 -6.60 -18.74
CA THR A 261 16.05 -6.42 -19.77
C THR A 261 16.05 -5.06 -20.42
N ARG A 262 15.06 -4.22 -20.12
CA ARG A 262 15.01 -2.80 -20.52
C ARG A 262 15.34 -1.84 -19.38
N GLY A 263 15.91 -2.38 -18.30
CA GLY A 263 16.49 -1.60 -17.22
C GLY A 263 15.52 -1.19 -16.12
N LEU A 264 14.29 -1.71 -16.11
CA LEU A 264 13.38 -1.48 -14.98
C LEU A 264 13.83 -2.32 -13.77
N PHE A 265 13.75 -1.72 -12.60
CA PHE A 265 13.84 -2.45 -11.34
C PHE A 265 12.53 -3.21 -11.14
N MET A 266 12.61 -4.50 -10.86
CA MET A 266 11.44 -5.36 -10.85
C MET A 266 11.08 -5.80 -9.43
N GLU A 267 9.82 -5.64 -9.07
CA GLU A 267 9.30 -5.88 -7.73
C GLU A 267 8.29 -7.02 -7.78
N LEU A 268 8.69 -8.19 -7.26
CA LEU A 268 7.88 -9.40 -7.32
C LEU A 268 6.85 -9.45 -6.18
N ARG A 269 5.59 -9.57 -6.56
CA ARG A 269 4.46 -9.75 -5.64
C ARG A 269 4.13 -11.25 -5.44
N PRO A 270 3.54 -11.66 -4.30
CA PRO A 270 3.29 -13.06 -3.96
C PRO A 270 2.51 -13.85 -5.03
N HIS A 271 1.61 -13.20 -5.77
CA HIS A 271 0.73 -13.87 -6.73
C HIS A 271 1.46 -14.45 -7.95
N SER A 272 2.59 -13.87 -8.37
CA SER A 272 3.38 -14.31 -9.52
C SER A 272 4.77 -14.83 -9.13
N LEU A 273 5.15 -14.64 -7.85
CA LEU A 273 6.51 -14.86 -7.37
C LEU A 273 7.03 -16.28 -7.63
N PRO A 274 6.32 -17.39 -7.29
CA PRO A 274 6.87 -18.74 -7.51
C PRO A 274 7.12 -19.05 -8.99
N GLU A 275 6.16 -18.74 -9.87
CA GLU A 275 6.28 -19.01 -11.30
C GLU A 275 7.39 -18.15 -11.94
N VAL A 276 7.47 -16.87 -11.56
CA VAL A 276 8.49 -15.96 -12.14
C VAL A 276 9.88 -16.36 -11.68
N ILE A 277 10.09 -16.67 -10.39
CA ILE A 277 11.41 -17.14 -9.91
C ILE A 277 11.84 -18.42 -10.63
N ALA A 278 10.97 -19.43 -10.71
CA ALA A 278 11.30 -20.67 -11.42
C ALA A 278 11.68 -20.40 -12.88
N GLY A 279 10.91 -19.57 -13.58
CA GLY A 279 11.22 -19.21 -14.98
C GLY A 279 12.51 -18.40 -15.16
N LEU A 280 12.84 -17.50 -14.21
CA LEU A 280 14.10 -16.76 -14.25
C LEU A 280 15.31 -17.67 -13.99
N LEU A 281 15.18 -18.65 -13.11
CA LEU A 281 16.21 -19.69 -12.88
C LEU A 281 16.40 -20.54 -14.14
N GLU A 282 15.33 -20.95 -14.81
CA GLU A 282 15.39 -21.68 -16.08
C GLU A 282 16.06 -20.87 -17.19
N LYS A 283 15.82 -19.54 -17.24
CA LYS A 283 16.52 -18.62 -18.16
C LYS A 283 17.98 -18.40 -17.79
N GLY A 284 18.45 -18.88 -16.63
CA GLY A 284 19.82 -18.74 -16.16
C GLY A 284 20.17 -17.33 -15.69
N LEU A 285 19.21 -16.58 -15.10
CA LEU A 285 19.47 -15.25 -14.54
C LEU A 285 20.57 -15.32 -13.47
N ALA A 286 21.70 -14.68 -13.70
CA ALA A 286 22.85 -14.69 -12.81
C ALA A 286 22.85 -13.51 -11.83
N ASP A 287 22.41 -12.33 -12.28
CA ASP A 287 22.38 -11.12 -11.48
C ASP A 287 20.94 -10.76 -11.05
N TRP A 288 20.69 -10.84 -9.75
CA TRP A 288 19.41 -10.54 -9.10
C TRP A 288 19.37 -9.14 -8.48
N SER A 289 20.37 -8.30 -8.73
CA SER A 289 20.50 -7.00 -8.06
C SER A 289 19.42 -5.98 -8.45
N GLN A 290 18.73 -6.20 -9.57
CA GLN A 290 17.62 -5.37 -10.05
C GLN A 290 16.24 -5.96 -9.68
N ILE A 291 16.19 -6.81 -8.65
CA ILE A 291 14.94 -7.48 -8.24
C ILE A 291 14.75 -7.29 -6.73
N ALA A 292 13.54 -6.93 -6.34
CA ALA A 292 13.06 -6.98 -4.98
C ALA A 292 11.82 -7.87 -4.85
N LEU A 293 11.52 -8.29 -3.62
CA LEU A 293 10.25 -8.94 -3.27
C LEU A 293 9.43 -7.94 -2.47
N THR A 294 8.17 -7.75 -2.84
CA THR A 294 7.29 -6.77 -2.22
C THR A 294 5.91 -7.35 -1.91
N THR A 295 5.21 -6.81 -0.94
CA THR A 295 3.84 -7.24 -0.62
C THR A 295 2.79 -6.41 -1.33
N ASP A 296 3.09 -5.15 -1.60
CA ASP A 296 2.16 -4.18 -2.15
C ASP A 296 0.90 -4.06 -1.26
N ASP A 297 -0.29 -4.11 -1.81
CA ASP A 297 -1.56 -4.17 -1.08
C ASP A 297 -1.70 -5.46 -0.28
N ARG A 298 -1.69 -5.36 1.04
CA ARG A 298 -1.87 -6.51 1.92
C ARG A 298 -2.62 -6.16 3.18
N SER A 299 -3.74 -6.84 3.42
CA SER A 299 -4.55 -6.64 4.62
C SER A 299 -3.84 -7.12 5.90
N ALA A 300 -4.24 -6.57 7.06
CA ALA A 300 -3.77 -7.06 8.35
C ALA A 300 -4.15 -8.53 8.56
N SER A 301 -5.33 -8.94 8.11
CA SER A 301 -5.80 -10.33 8.19
C SER A 301 -4.90 -11.29 7.41
N ASP A 302 -4.48 -10.92 6.20
CA ASP A 302 -3.57 -11.72 5.39
C ASP A 302 -2.15 -11.73 5.99
N THR A 303 -1.70 -10.60 6.53
CA THR A 303 -0.40 -10.52 7.20
C THR A 303 -0.36 -11.36 8.47
N LEU A 304 -1.44 -11.39 9.25
CA LEU A 304 -1.57 -12.29 10.42
C LEU A 304 -1.48 -13.77 10.01
N LYS A 305 -2.15 -14.13 8.92
CA LYS A 305 -2.27 -15.52 8.45
C LYS A 305 -1.04 -16.04 7.71
N LEU A 306 -0.46 -15.24 6.84
CA LEU A 306 0.59 -15.66 5.89
C LEU A 306 1.98 -15.14 6.28
N GLY A 307 2.05 -13.92 6.78
CA GLY A 307 3.26 -13.14 7.01
C GLY A 307 3.29 -11.86 6.16
N ALA A 308 4.37 -11.11 6.30
CA ALA A 308 4.69 -9.91 5.52
C ALA A 308 5.76 -10.26 4.46
N THR A 309 6.82 -9.48 4.33
CA THR A 309 7.95 -9.77 3.42
C THR A 309 8.65 -11.11 3.73
N ASP A 310 8.62 -11.55 4.98
CA ASP A 310 9.10 -12.87 5.38
C ASP A 310 8.39 -14.03 4.64
N TYR A 311 7.11 -13.87 4.36
CA TYR A 311 6.35 -14.81 3.54
C TYR A 311 6.85 -14.86 2.09
N ASN A 312 7.17 -13.69 1.51
CA ASN A 312 7.72 -13.62 0.15
C ASN A 312 9.09 -14.30 0.08
N VAL A 313 9.93 -14.13 1.11
CA VAL A 313 11.23 -14.83 1.19
C VAL A 313 11.04 -16.34 1.24
N ARG A 314 10.10 -16.84 2.06
CA ARG A 314 9.80 -18.29 2.11
C ARG A 314 9.35 -18.81 0.74
N LEU A 315 8.42 -18.13 0.10
CA LEU A 315 7.97 -18.50 -1.26
C LEU A 315 9.11 -18.51 -2.28
N ALA A 316 10.04 -17.54 -2.19
CA ALA A 316 11.20 -17.47 -3.09
C ALA A 316 12.15 -18.67 -2.89
N ILE A 317 12.44 -19.02 -1.64
CA ILE A 317 13.27 -20.20 -1.31
C ILE A 317 12.58 -21.49 -1.75
N GLU A 318 11.29 -21.64 -1.50
CA GLU A 318 10.49 -22.78 -1.95
C GLU A 318 10.46 -22.91 -3.47
N ALA A 319 10.50 -21.79 -4.22
CA ALA A 319 10.62 -21.77 -5.68
C ALA A 319 12.04 -22.08 -6.20
N GLY A 320 13.01 -22.32 -5.31
CA GLY A 320 14.38 -22.72 -5.63
C GLY A 320 15.42 -21.62 -5.62
N LEU A 321 15.07 -20.40 -5.18
CA LEU A 321 16.04 -19.32 -5.04
C LEU A 321 16.92 -19.55 -3.81
N ALA A 322 18.25 -19.38 -3.97
CA ALA A 322 19.17 -19.49 -2.83
C ALA A 322 18.80 -18.47 -1.72
N PRO A 323 18.80 -18.88 -0.44
CA PRO A 323 18.41 -18.00 0.66
C PRO A 323 19.16 -16.66 0.68
N GLU A 324 20.47 -16.65 0.39
CA GLU A 324 21.27 -15.43 0.37
C GLU A 324 20.81 -14.44 -0.71
N ILE A 325 20.31 -14.94 -1.85
CA ILE A 325 19.76 -14.12 -2.93
C ILE A 325 18.37 -13.61 -2.53
N ALA A 326 17.52 -14.48 -2.00
CA ALA A 326 16.19 -14.08 -1.51
C ALA A 326 16.30 -12.98 -0.43
N ILE A 327 17.27 -13.09 0.49
CA ILE A 327 17.58 -12.07 1.50
C ILE A 327 18.07 -10.76 0.85
N GLN A 328 18.92 -10.82 -0.18
CA GLN A 328 19.31 -9.60 -0.91
C GLN A 328 18.11 -8.88 -1.51
N CYS A 329 17.15 -9.62 -2.06
CA CYS A 329 15.94 -9.06 -2.68
C CYS A 329 15.01 -8.32 -1.70
N VAL A 330 15.19 -8.51 -0.39
CA VAL A 330 14.40 -7.82 0.65
C VAL A 330 15.28 -6.98 1.59
N THR A 331 16.53 -6.75 1.26
CA THR A 331 17.44 -5.97 2.10
C THR A 331 18.23 -4.95 1.25
N ILE A 332 19.37 -5.37 0.69
CA ILE A 332 20.30 -4.47 0.00
C ILE A 332 19.77 -4.01 -1.38
N ASN A 333 19.04 -4.85 -2.12
CA ASN A 333 18.56 -4.49 -3.44
C ASN A 333 17.54 -3.34 -3.39
N PRO A 334 16.43 -3.43 -2.60
CA PRO A 334 15.50 -2.32 -2.44
C PRO A 334 16.18 -1.08 -1.84
N ALA A 335 17.11 -1.25 -0.88
CA ALA A 335 17.85 -0.12 -0.32
C ALA A 335 18.76 0.58 -1.35
N ARG A 336 19.33 -0.14 -2.31
CA ARG A 336 20.13 0.43 -3.41
C ARG A 336 19.23 1.16 -4.41
N HIS A 337 18.14 0.53 -4.81
CA HIS A 337 17.16 1.13 -5.71
C HIS A 337 16.68 2.48 -5.19
N MET A 338 16.20 2.52 -3.95
CA MET A 338 15.69 3.72 -3.29
C MET A 338 16.79 4.65 -2.76
N ARG A 339 18.07 4.34 -2.98
CA ARG A 339 19.22 5.14 -2.50
C ARG A 339 19.29 5.29 -0.97
N LEU A 340 18.74 4.33 -0.24
CA LEU A 340 18.66 4.30 1.21
C LEU A 340 19.80 3.55 1.89
N THR A 341 20.79 3.07 1.13
CA THR A 341 21.94 2.31 1.67
C THR A 341 22.77 3.03 2.75
N PRO A 342 22.78 4.37 2.88
CA PRO A 342 23.41 5.02 4.03
C PRO A 342 22.74 4.70 5.38
N TRP A 343 21.49 4.25 5.38
CA TRP A 343 20.67 4.05 6.58
C TRP A 343 20.23 2.62 6.81
N VAL A 344 19.86 1.87 5.75
CA VAL A 344 19.24 0.54 5.84
C VAL A 344 19.84 -0.46 4.83
N GLY A 345 19.38 -1.70 4.88
CA GLY A 345 19.68 -2.75 3.90
C GLY A 345 20.94 -3.56 4.15
N THR A 346 21.79 -3.17 5.11
CA THR A 346 23.01 -3.92 5.46
C THR A 346 23.31 -3.83 6.96
N ILE A 347 23.93 -4.87 7.55
CA ILE A 347 24.54 -4.78 8.87
C ILE A 347 25.94 -4.19 8.70
N ALA A 348 26.05 -2.86 8.81
CA ALA A 348 27.31 -2.14 8.62
C ALA A 348 27.33 -0.84 9.45
N PRO A 349 28.51 -0.33 9.82
CA PRO A 349 28.63 0.91 10.58
C PRO A 349 27.89 2.08 9.92
N GLY A 350 27.24 2.91 10.74
CA GLY A 350 26.44 4.06 10.33
C GLY A 350 24.98 3.76 9.97
N ARG A 351 24.60 2.49 9.76
CA ARG A 351 23.22 2.06 9.47
C ARG A 351 22.40 1.95 10.77
N TYR A 352 21.09 1.97 10.63
CA TYR A 352 20.24 1.60 11.76
C TYR A 352 20.59 0.20 12.25
N ALA A 353 20.51 0.02 13.55
CA ALA A 353 20.77 -1.28 14.19
C ALA A 353 19.53 -2.17 14.06
N ASP A 354 19.25 -2.54 12.82
CA ASP A 354 18.12 -3.36 12.37
C ASP A 354 18.65 -4.75 12.00
N ILE A 355 18.33 -5.74 12.83
CA ILE A 355 18.92 -7.06 12.72
C ILE A 355 17.83 -8.11 12.93
N VAL A 356 17.73 -9.04 12.01
CA VAL A 356 16.89 -10.23 12.13
C VAL A 356 17.77 -11.41 12.45
N LEU A 357 17.43 -12.15 13.50
CA LEU A 357 18.10 -13.37 13.91
C LEU A 357 17.26 -14.57 13.51
N LEU A 358 17.83 -15.45 12.69
CA LEU A 358 17.21 -16.67 12.20
C LEU A 358 17.69 -17.89 12.97
N SER A 359 16.76 -18.78 13.34
CA SER A 359 17.08 -20.13 13.85
C SER A 359 17.33 -21.12 12.72
N ASP A 360 16.66 -20.94 11.57
CA ASP A 360 16.82 -21.75 10.36
C ASP A 360 16.79 -20.83 9.13
N VAL A 361 17.89 -20.81 8.37
CA VAL A 361 18.01 -19.96 7.17
C VAL A 361 17.25 -20.55 5.97
N GLU A 362 17.26 -21.87 5.83
CA GLU A 362 16.61 -22.56 4.70
C GLU A 362 15.09 -22.48 4.80
N LYS A 363 14.53 -22.52 6.02
CA LYS A 363 13.10 -22.33 6.26
C LYS A 363 12.71 -20.88 6.53
N PHE A 364 13.71 -20.01 6.64
CA PHE A 364 13.55 -18.61 7.00
C PHE A 364 12.75 -18.43 8.31
N GLU A 365 13.18 -19.14 9.37
CA GLU A 365 12.55 -19.07 10.69
C GLU A 365 13.14 -17.94 11.53
N ILE A 366 12.33 -16.91 11.81
CA ILE A 366 12.72 -15.74 12.59
C ILE A 366 12.66 -16.08 14.09
N ALA A 367 13.79 -15.99 14.79
CA ALA A 367 13.89 -16.20 16.23
C ALA A 367 13.76 -14.90 17.02
N LYS A 368 14.38 -13.82 16.56
CA LYS A 368 14.36 -12.50 17.22
C LYS A 368 14.50 -11.39 16.19
N VAL A 369 13.98 -10.21 16.52
CA VAL A 369 14.16 -9.01 15.71
C VAL A 369 14.65 -7.85 16.58
N TRP A 370 15.65 -7.15 16.09
CA TRP A 370 16.17 -5.91 16.64
C TRP A 370 15.86 -4.79 15.64
N ALA A 371 15.36 -3.67 16.13
CA ALA A 371 15.19 -2.45 15.37
C ALA A 371 15.61 -1.27 16.24
N ASP A 372 16.29 -0.28 15.65
CA ASP A 372 16.83 0.86 16.40
C ASP A 372 17.72 0.48 17.58
N GLY A 373 18.43 -0.63 17.49
CA GLY A 373 19.35 -1.10 18.53
C GLY A 373 18.70 -1.75 19.76
N ILE A 374 17.39 -1.95 19.75
CA ILE A 374 16.64 -2.66 20.80
C ILE A 374 15.99 -3.91 20.24
N GLN A 375 15.83 -4.92 21.10
CA GLN A 375 15.05 -6.10 20.71
C GLN A 375 13.56 -5.77 20.70
N VAL A 376 12.95 -5.84 19.50
CA VAL A 376 11.52 -5.51 19.29
C VAL A 376 10.63 -6.74 19.19
N SER A 377 11.22 -7.94 18.98
CA SER A 377 10.45 -9.19 18.94
C SER A 377 11.26 -10.39 19.45
N ASP A 378 10.54 -11.36 20.00
CA ASP A 378 11.01 -12.69 20.37
C ASP A 378 10.72 -13.75 19.30
N GLY A 379 10.45 -13.32 18.06
CA GLY A 379 10.05 -14.16 16.93
C GLY A 379 8.55 -14.50 16.90
N LYS A 380 7.79 -14.06 17.90
CA LYS A 380 6.35 -14.36 17.99
C LYS A 380 5.50 -13.11 18.13
N ARG A 381 5.93 -12.18 18.98
CA ARG A 381 5.15 -10.99 19.32
C ARG A 381 6.02 -9.74 19.32
N TYR A 382 5.37 -8.61 19.16
CA TYR A 382 5.96 -7.30 19.39
C TYR A 382 6.15 -7.08 20.90
N LEU A 383 7.34 -6.65 21.30
CA LEU A 383 7.70 -6.51 22.72
C LEU A 383 7.54 -5.09 23.29
N PRO A 384 7.88 -4.01 22.53
CA PRO A 384 7.67 -2.65 23.01
C PRO A 384 6.19 -2.31 23.20
N GLU A 385 5.91 -1.27 23.96
CA GLU A 385 4.57 -0.68 23.97
C GLU A 385 4.32 0.02 22.62
N VAL A 386 3.10 -0.12 22.08
CA VAL A 386 2.67 0.62 20.90
C VAL A 386 2.47 2.08 21.30
N PRO A 387 3.11 3.05 20.63
CA PRO A 387 2.94 4.46 20.96
C PRO A 387 1.48 4.88 20.85
N LYS A 388 0.99 5.63 21.83
CA LYS A 388 -0.33 6.25 21.75
C LYS A 388 -0.21 7.56 20.95
N ILE A 389 -0.95 7.65 19.87
CA ILE A 389 -0.96 8.81 19.00
C ILE A 389 -2.35 9.44 19.01
N ASP A 390 -2.42 10.70 19.44
CA ASP A 390 -3.61 11.51 19.25
C ASP A 390 -3.60 12.07 17.84
N TRP A 391 -4.34 11.40 16.95
CA TRP A 391 -4.47 11.82 15.57
C TRP A 391 -5.32 13.09 15.48
N PRO A 392 -4.85 14.12 14.78
CA PRO A 392 -5.55 15.41 14.70
C PRO A 392 -6.85 15.32 13.90
N ASP A 393 -7.72 16.30 14.10
CA ASP A 393 -9.03 16.39 13.42
C ASP A 393 -8.92 16.29 11.88
N TRP A 394 -7.89 16.87 11.28
CA TRP A 394 -7.68 16.79 9.84
C TRP A 394 -7.40 15.36 9.35
N ALA A 395 -6.94 14.45 10.22
CA ALA A 395 -6.73 13.03 9.89
C ALA A 395 -7.95 12.16 10.22
N THR A 396 -8.78 12.57 11.19
CA THR A 396 -9.89 11.73 11.68
C THR A 396 -11.27 12.17 11.22
N LYS A 397 -11.46 13.46 10.89
CA LYS A 397 -12.75 14.00 10.42
C LYS A 397 -12.73 14.24 8.90
N THR A 398 -12.57 13.15 8.15
CA THR A 398 -12.39 13.21 6.69
C THR A 398 -13.64 12.81 5.90
N ILE A 399 -14.73 12.45 6.57
CA ILE A 399 -16.00 12.12 5.93
C ILE A 399 -16.95 13.32 6.06
N ASN A 400 -17.22 13.98 4.95
CA ASN A 400 -18.13 15.12 4.90
C ASN A 400 -19.11 14.97 3.74
N ILE A 401 -20.21 14.23 3.95
CA ILE A 401 -21.31 14.15 2.98
C ILE A 401 -22.30 15.31 3.12
N GLY A 402 -22.18 16.14 4.16
CA GLY A 402 -22.93 17.37 4.38
C GLY A 402 -24.41 17.22 4.76
N ARG A 403 -25.02 16.07 4.49
CA ARG A 403 -26.43 15.77 4.79
C ARG A 403 -26.67 14.28 4.91
N GLU A 404 -27.76 13.90 5.50
CA GLU A 404 -28.26 12.52 5.42
C GLU A 404 -28.77 12.23 4.01
N LEU A 405 -28.35 11.10 3.44
CA LEU A 405 -28.83 10.63 2.14
C LEU A 405 -30.13 9.82 2.29
N THR A 406 -30.94 9.85 1.26
CA THR A 406 -32.23 9.17 1.19
C THR A 406 -32.28 8.21 -0.01
N ALA A 407 -33.27 7.35 -0.11
CA ALA A 407 -33.47 6.48 -1.26
C ALA A 407 -33.50 7.25 -2.60
N ALA A 408 -34.04 8.47 -2.60
CA ALA A 408 -34.11 9.32 -3.80
C ALA A 408 -32.72 9.66 -4.38
N ASP A 409 -31.69 9.68 -3.55
CA ASP A 409 -30.30 9.94 -3.99
C ASP A 409 -29.71 8.79 -4.80
N PHE A 410 -30.22 7.57 -4.61
CA PHE A 410 -29.78 6.35 -5.29
C PHE A 410 -30.70 5.92 -6.44
N ALA A 411 -31.88 6.54 -6.55
CA ALA A 411 -32.84 6.27 -7.61
C ALA A 411 -32.30 6.70 -8.98
N ILE A 412 -32.45 5.85 -9.99
CA ILE A 412 -32.12 6.12 -11.38
C ILE A 412 -33.41 6.36 -12.15
N ALA A 413 -33.67 7.61 -12.53
CA ALA A 413 -34.91 7.98 -13.21
C ALA A 413 -34.98 7.42 -14.64
N ALA A 414 -36.13 6.89 -15.03
CA ALA A 414 -36.41 6.50 -16.40
C ALA A 414 -36.94 7.71 -17.22
N HIS A 415 -36.81 7.63 -18.53
CA HIS A 415 -37.49 8.57 -19.41
C HIS A 415 -39.02 8.37 -19.31
N PRO A 416 -39.79 9.45 -19.36
CA PRO A 416 -41.25 9.36 -19.18
C PRO A 416 -41.92 8.36 -20.15
N GLY A 417 -42.80 7.50 -19.60
CA GLY A 417 -43.60 6.53 -20.36
C GLY A 417 -42.83 5.28 -20.84
N ARG A 418 -41.59 5.11 -20.45
CA ARG A 418 -40.81 3.90 -20.77
C ARG A 418 -41.16 2.77 -19.80
N GLN A 419 -41.20 1.54 -20.31
CA GLN A 419 -41.31 0.32 -19.50
C GLN A 419 -39.93 -0.36 -19.31
N THR A 420 -38.97 -0.04 -20.18
CA THR A 420 -37.56 -0.45 -20.11
C THR A 420 -36.67 0.73 -20.48
N MET A 421 -35.43 0.71 -20.01
CA MET A 421 -34.36 1.63 -20.39
C MET A 421 -33.11 0.84 -20.75
N THR A 422 -32.41 1.29 -21.80
CA THR A 422 -31.04 0.79 -22.05
C THR A 422 -30.12 1.38 -21.00
N ALA A 423 -29.37 0.52 -20.31
CA ALA A 423 -28.44 0.92 -19.26
C ALA A 423 -27.01 0.48 -19.61
N ALA A 424 -26.04 1.34 -19.33
CA ALA A 424 -24.62 1.00 -19.29
C ALA A 424 -24.34 0.17 -18.03
N VAL A 425 -23.65 -0.95 -18.18
CA VAL A 425 -23.36 -1.90 -17.10
C VAL A 425 -21.88 -2.25 -17.12
N LEU A 426 -21.17 -1.99 -16.02
CA LEU A 426 -19.76 -2.38 -15.89
C LEU A 426 -19.63 -3.77 -15.28
N ARG A 427 -18.54 -4.44 -15.65
CA ARG A 427 -18.08 -5.67 -15.00
C ARG A 427 -16.90 -5.33 -14.09
N PRO A 428 -17.03 -5.46 -12.76
CA PRO A 428 -15.89 -5.28 -11.88
C PRO A 428 -14.74 -6.20 -12.27
N PHE A 429 -13.50 -5.71 -12.20
CA PHE A 429 -12.25 -6.42 -12.56
C PHE A 429 -12.04 -6.77 -14.05
N HIS A 430 -12.90 -6.32 -14.94
CA HIS A 430 -12.72 -6.40 -16.40
C HIS A 430 -12.22 -5.05 -16.96
N TRP A 431 -11.01 -4.71 -16.66
CA TRP A 431 -10.41 -3.38 -16.71
C TRP A 431 -10.28 -2.78 -18.11
N THR A 432 -10.08 -3.62 -19.12
CA THR A 432 -9.84 -3.19 -20.50
C THR A 432 -11.10 -3.24 -21.37
N ASP A 433 -12.21 -3.73 -20.82
CA ASP A 433 -13.44 -3.91 -21.56
C ASP A 433 -14.25 -2.60 -21.66
N ASP A 434 -15.03 -2.49 -22.72
CA ASP A 434 -16.09 -1.50 -22.78
C ASP A 434 -17.25 -1.91 -21.85
N PHE A 435 -18.07 -0.94 -21.43
CA PHE A 435 -19.30 -1.28 -20.72
C PHE A 435 -20.23 -2.09 -21.62
N LEU A 436 -21.01 -2.96 -21.00
CA LEU A 436 -22.08 -3.68 -21.67
C LEU A 436 -23.38 -2.85 -21.63
N THR A 437 -24.33 -3.19 -22.52
CA THR A 437 -25.65 -2.57 -22.52
C THR A 437 -26.72 -3.60 -22.27
N PHE A 438 -27.69 -3.24 -21.40
CA PHE A 438 -28.82 -4.09 -21.06
C PHE A 438 -30.11 -3.28 -21.06
N GLU A 439 -31.21 -3.89 -21.56
CA GLU A 439 -32.56 -3.36 -21.32
C GLU A 439 -32.97 -3.75 -19.89
N LEU A 440 -33.10 -2.76 -19.01
CA LEU A 440 -33.52 -2.94 -17.63
C LEU A 440 -34.97 -2.50 -17.44
N PRO A 441 -35.74 -3.18 -16.54
CA PRO A 441 -37.14 -2.86 -16.29
C PRO A 441 -37.28 -1.50 -15.60
N VAL A 442 -38.44 -0.86 -15.85
CA VAL A 442 -38.82 0.40 -15.19
C VAL A 442 -40.07 0.14 -14.35
N GLU A 443 -39.99 0.44 -13.07
CA GLU A 443 -41.10 0.40 -12.11
C GLU A 443 -41.21 1.77 -11.44
N ASP A 444 -42.41 2.30 -11.35
CA ASP A 444 -42.71 3.60 -10.76
C ASP A 444 -41.85 4.76 -11.30
N GLY A 445 -41.49 4.69 -12.59
CA GLY A 445 -40.61 5.68 -13.26
C GLY A 445 -39.14 5.57 -12.93
N LEU A 446 -38.69 4.53 -12.26
CA LEU A 446 -37.31 4.26 -11.90
C LEU A 446 -36.77 3.01 -12.57
N VAL A 447 -35.53 3.07 -13.06
CA VAL A 447 -34.84 1.93 -13.65
C VAL A 447 -34.40 0.99 -12.54
N GLN A 448 -34.84 -0.26 -12.62
CA GLN A 448 -34.59 -1.28 -11.62
C GLN A 448 -33.36 -2.13 -11.94
N ARG A 449 -32.75 -2.72 -10.92
CA ARG A 449 -31.75 -3.78 -11.07
C ARG A 449 -32.39 -5.04 -11.67
N ASP A 450 -31.56 -5.96 -12.15
CA ASP A 450 -32.03 -7.26 -12.62
C ASP A 450 -31.23 -8.39 -11.94
N ALA A 451 -31.77 -8.91 -10.86
CA ALA A 451 -31.10 -9.95 -10.07
C ALA A 451 -31.01 -11.29 -10.81
N ASP A 452 -31.93 -11.58 -11.73
CA ASP A 452 -31.92 -12.84 -12.51
C ASP A 452 -30.78 -12.83 -13.53
N ARG A 453 -30.42 -11.66 -14.04
CA ARG A 453 -29.25 -11.47 -14.91
C ARG A 453 -27.99 -11.05 -14.15
N ASN A 454 -27.97 -11.16 -12.82
CA ASN A 454 -26.85 -10.76 -11.94
C ASN A 454 -26.45 -9.28 -12.08
N ILE A 455 -27.43 -8.38 -12.30
CA ILE A 455 -27.20 -6.93 -12.41
C ILE A 455 -27.69 -6.27 -11.11
N THR A 456 -26.81 -5.46 -10.50
CA THR A 456 -27.08 -4.73 -9.26
C THR A 456 -26.79 -3.25 -9.39
N LYS A 457 -27.32 -2.43 -8.46
CA LYS A 457 -26.98 -1.01 -8.36
C LYS A 457 -25.63 -0.82 -7.67
N PHE A 458 -24.85 0.12 -8.19
CA PHE A 458 -23.57 0.57 -7.65
C PHE A 458 -23.52 2.10 -7.65
N SER A 459 -22.92 2.69 -6.63
CA SER A 459 -22.82 4.15 -6.50
C SER A 459 -21.48 4.56 -5.90
N ILE A 460 -21.01 5.76 -6.31
CA ILE A 460 -19.90 6.47 -5.68
C ILE A 460 -20.44 7.78 -5.09
N ILE A 461 -20.12 8.06 -3.85
CA ILE A 461 -20.60 9.20 -3.10
C ILE A 461 -19.43 10.10 -2.74
N ASP A 462 -19.50 11.37 -3.15
CA ASP A 462 -18.54 12.39 -2.76
C ASP A 462 -18.57 12.62 -1.25
N ARG A 463 -17.44 12.31 -0.60
CA ARG A 463 -17.27 12.47 0.84
C ARG A 463 -16.47 13.70 1.23
N PHE A 464 -16.04 14.51 0.28
CA PHE A 464 -15.10 15.62 0.51
C PHE A 464 -15.78 16.99 0.46
N SER A 465 -16.66 17.23 -0.52
CA SER A 465 -17.20 18.56 -0.79
C SER A 465 -18.31 19.02 0.15
N GLY A 466 -18.88 18.12 0.94
CA GLY A 466 -20.07 18.42 1.78
C GLY A 466 -21.37 18.53 0.99
N LYS A 467 -21.40 18.13 -0.29
CA LYS A 467 -22.61 18.15 -1.12
C LYS A 467 -23.38 16.83 -1.06
N GLY A 468 -22.73 15.74 -0.67
CA GLY A 468 -23.29 14.39 -0.71
C GLY A 468 -23.78 14.02 -2.10
N ALA A 469 -23.02 14.39 -3.13
CA ALA A 469 -23.34 14.08 -4.51
C ALA A 469 -23.12 12.59 -4.79
N VAL A 470 -24.02 11.96 -5.55
CA VAL A 470 -24.06 10.53 -5.80
C VAL A 470 -24.04 10.23 -7.29
N SER A 471 -23.01 9.55 -7.76
CA SER A 471 -22.99 8.90 -9.07
C SER A 471 -23.58 7.50 -8.94
N LYS A 472 -24.35 7.07 -9.93
CA LYS A 472 -25.12 5.83 -9.93
C LYS A 472 -24.92 5.06 -11.21
N MET A 473 -24.84 3.73 -11.11
CA MET A 473 -24.76 2.87 -12.28
C MET A 473 -25.17 1.43 -11.93
N PHE A 474 -24.94 0.53 -12.86
CA PHE A 474 -25.18 -0.90 -12.69
C PHE A 474 -23.87 -1.70 -12.85
N TRP A 475 -23.73 -2.73 -12.02
CA TRP A 475 -22.67 -3.73 -12.11
C TRP A 475 -23.22 -5.10 -12.45
N LEU A 476 -22.50 -5.84 -13.31
CA LEU A 476 -22.80 -7.22 -13.66
C LEU A 476 -21.90 -8.17 -12.86
N GLY A 477 -22.50 -9.20 -12.26
CA GLY A 477 -21.77 -10.29 -11.64
C GLY A 477 -21.19 -9.99 -10.25
N CYS A 478 -21.64 -8.92 -9.61
CA CYS A 478 -21.27 -8.60 -8.23
C CYS A 478 -22.40 -7.84 -7.53
N GLY A 479 -22.87 -8.35 -6.39
CA GLY A 479 -23.83 -7.65 -5.54
C GLY A 479 -24.76 -8.56 -4.75
N PRO A 480 -25.54 -8.00 -3.81
CA PRO A 480 -26.48 -8.78 -3.02
C PRO A 480 -27.71 -9.17 -3.86
N ARG A 481 -28.02 -10.47 -3.90
CA ARG A 481 -29.28 -10.98 -4.42
C ARG A 481 -30.40 -10.78 -3.38
N THR A 482 -30.06 -11.01 -2.10
CA THR A 482 -30.97 -10.78 -0.96
C THR A 482 -31.59 -9.38 -1.02
N PRO A 483 -32.94 -9.25 -0.93
CA PRO A 483 -33.58 -7.94 -0.87
C PRO A 483 -33.12 -7.08 0.31
N ASP A 484 -33.37 -5.77 0.23
CA ASP A 484 -33.08 -4.77 1.27
C ASP A 484 -31.70 -4.90 1.91
N THR A 485 -30.72 -5.17 1.06
CA THR A 485 -29.34 -5.40 1.47
C THR A 485 -28.40 -4.45 0.73
N ALA A 486 -27.48 -3.83 1.47
CA ALA A 486 -26.41 -3.01 0.89
C ALA A 486 -25.12 -3.12 1.69
N LEU A 487 -24.00 -2.99 0.99
CA LEU A 487 -22.65 -2.89 1.53
C LEU A 487 -22.03 -1.58 1.07
N ALA A 488 -21.50 -0.80 2.00
CA ALA A 488 -20.79 0.43 1.73
C ALA A 488 -19.43 0.47 2.41
N CYS A 489 -18.47 1.17 1.80
CA CYS A 489 -17.13 1.38 2.36
C CYS A 489 -16.55 2.73 1.94
N SER A 490 -15.75 3.34 2.81
CA SER A 490 -14.97 4.55 2.50
C SER A 490 -13.62 4.26 1.86
N MET A 491 -13.22 2.99 1.74
CA MET A 491 -12.02 2.61 1.00
C MET A 491 -12.39 2.27 -0.43
N ALA A 492 -11.98 3.12 -1.35
CA ALA A 492 -12.28 3.05 -2.78
C ALA A 492 -11.05 3.49 -3.57
N HIS A 493 -10.19 2.54 -3.93
CA HIS A 493 -8.95 2.83 -4.64
C HIS A 493 -9.21 3.60 -5.94
N ASP A 494 -8.50 4.72 -6.21
CA ASP A 494 -7.44 5.31 -5.34
C ASP A 494 -7.89 6.62 -4.68
N LYS A 495 -9.05 7.14 -5.06
CA LYS A 495 -9.60 8.44 -4.63
C LYS A 495 -10.29 8.40 -3.26
N HIS A 496 -10.70 7.21 -2.82
CA HIS A 496 -11.34 6.94 -1.54
C HIS A 496 -12.62 7.75 -1.25
N ASN A 497 -13.44 7.96 -2.27
CA ASN A 497 -14.83 8.30 -2.07
C ASN A 497 -15.59 7.12 -1.47
N ILE A 498 -16.79 7.31 -0.92
CA ILE A 498 -17.59 6.18 -0.43
C ILE A 498 -18.20 5.45 -1.63
N TRP A 499 -18.00 4.14 -1.72
CA TRP A 499 -18.74 3.31 -2.65
C TRP A 499 -19.86 2.56 -1.93
N CYS A 500 -20.92 2.27 -2.66
CA CYS A 500 -22.06 1.49 -2.17
C CYS A 500 -22.61 0.57 -3.25
N LEU A 501 -22.92 -0.65 -2.84
CA LEU A 501 -23.45 -1.72 -3.66
C LEU A 501 -24.71 -2.25 -2.99
N GLY A 502 -25.86 -2.28 -3.68
CA GLY A 502 -27.08 -2.62 -2.99
C GLY A 502 -28.21 -3.16 -3.85
N SER A 503 -29.19 -3.78 -3.17
CA SER A 503 -30.39 -4.37 -3.75
C SER A 503 -31.60 -3.45 -3.68
N SER A 504 -31.60 -2.42 -2.81
CA SER A 504 -32.61 -1.38 -2.73
C SER A 504 -31.98 -0.02 -2.45
N ASP A 505 -32.65 1.06 -2.86
CA ASP A 505 -32.16 2.43 -2.67
C ASP A 505 -32.19 2.83 -1.18
N GLU A 506 -33.15 2.31 -0.42
CA GLU A 506 -33.26 2.50 1.03
C GLU A 506 -32.07 1.87 1.78
N ALA A 507 -31.72 0.63 1.42
CA ALA A 507 -30.59 -0.07 2.03
C ALA A 507 -29.26 0.64 1.68
N MET A 508 -29.11 1.13 0.45
CA MET A 508 -27.93 1.89 0.02
C MET A 508 -27.80 3.19 0.81
N ALA A 509 -28.88 3.96 0.97
CA ALA A 509 -28.87 5.18 1.79
C ALA A 509 -28.49 4.87 3.25
N ALA A 510 -29.09 3.84 3.84
CA ALA A 510 -28.80 3.43 5.22
C ALA A 510 -27.33 3.00 5.40
N ALA A 511 -26.76 2.27 4.43
CA ALA A 511 -25.37 1.81 4.49
C ALA A 511 -24.38 2.98 4.40
N VAL A 512 -24.59 3.92 3.46
CA VAL A 512 -23.73 5.09 3.30
C VAL A 512 -23.80 6.02 4.52
N ASN A 513 -25.00 6.30 5.02
CA ASN A 513 -25.19 7.09 6.23
C ASN A 513 -24.51 6.44 7.45
N ALA A 514 -24.53 5.09 7.53
CA ALA A 514 -23.85 4.37 8.60
C ALA A 514 -22.32 4.48 8.48
N VAL A 515 -21.73 4.46 7.28
CA VAL A 515 -20.30 4.71 7.05
C VAL A 515 -19.95 6.14 7.44
N ALA A 516 -20.77 7.12 7.03
CA ALA A 516 -20.52 8.53 7.36
C ALA A 516 -20.61 8.80 8.86
N ALA A 517 -21.61 8.25 9.55
CA ALA A 517 -21.76 8.37 11.01
C ALA A 517 -20.65 7.66 11.81
N ASN A 518 -19.85 6.82 11.17
CA ASN A 518 -18.76 6.04 11.74
C ASN A 518 -17.38 6.64 11.45
N ASP A 519 -17.32 7.82 10.82
CA ASP A 519 -16.10 8.46 10.29
C ASP A 519 -15.33 7.59 9.28
N GLY A 520 -16.03 6.68 8.60
CA GLY A 520 -15.48 5.77 7.61
C GLY A 520 -15.51 4.30 7.99
N GLY A 521 -14.93 3.45 7.14
CA GLY A 521 -14.91 2.01 7.29
C GLY A 521 -16.03 1.32 6.53
N TRP A 522 -16.55 0.24 7.08
CA TRP A 522 -17.55 -0.64 6.47
C TRP A 522 -18.90 -0.57 7.16
N ALA A 523 -19.98 -0.70 6.39
CA ALA A 523 -21.31 -0.94 6.88
C ALA A 523 -22.07 -1.93 5.98
N LEU A 524 -22.58 -3.00 6.58
CA LEU A 524 -23.49 -3.96 5.94
C LEU A 524 -24.89 -3.76 6.52
N VAL A 525 -25.84 -3.46 5.63
CA VAL A 525 -27.26 -3.30 5.95
C VAL A 525 -28.04 -4.50 5.41
N ARG A 526 -28.98 -5.00 6.19
CA ARG A 526 -29.97 -5.99 5.79
C ARG A 526 -31.29 -5.75 6.52
N ASP A 527 -32.41 -5.81 5.79
CA ASP A 527 -33.77 -5.58 6.31
C ASP A 527 -33.87 -4.25 7.10
N GLY A 528 -33.32 -3.17 6.53
CA GLY A 528 -33.31 -1.83 7.12
C GLY A 528 -32.42 -1.67 8.37
N LYS A 529 -31.59 -2.66 8.72
CA LYS A 529 -30.73 -2.64 9.92
C LYS A 529 -29.27 -2.79 9.55
N VAL A 530 -28.40 -2.02 10.19
CA VAL A 530 -26.95 -2.23 10.13
C VAL A 530 -26.61 -3.49 10.92
N VAL A 531 -26.21 -4.55 10.23
CA VAL A 531 -25.90 -5.87 10.83
C VAL A 531 -24.42 -6.08 11.10
N ALA A 532 -23.53 -5.29 10.46
CA ALA A 532 -22.11 -5.25 10.77
C ALA A 532 -21.52 -3.87 10.45
N ARG A 533 -20.50 -3.48 11.20
CA ARG A 533 -19.68 -2.29 11.00
C ARG A 533 -18.22 -2.61 11.29
N VAL A 534 -17.32 -1.96 10.57
CA VAL A 534 -15.91 -1.86 10.93
C VAL A 534 -15.53 -0.40 10.80
N ARG A 535 -14.87 0.18 11.79
CA ARG A 535 -14.53 1.59 11.80
C ARG A 535 -13.08 1.80 11.38
N TYR A 536 -12.84 2.80 10.52
CA TYR A 536 -11.52 3.27 10.14
C TYR A 536 -11.38 4.73 10.56
N GLU A 537 -10.89 4.96 11.78
CA GLU A 537 -10.87 6.26 12.46
C GLU A 537 -9.99 7.28 11.75
N VAL A 538 -8.96 6.83 11.04
CA VAL A 538 -7.98 7.71 10.39
C VAL A 538 -8.19 7.67 8.88
N ALA A 539 -8.43 8.84 8.30
CA ALA A 539 -8.67 9.07 6.89
C ALA A 539 -9.90 8.31 6.32
N GLY A 540 -10.68 7.61 7.16
CA GLY A 540 -11.66 6.63 6.72
C GLY A 540 -11.03 5.38 6.08
N LEU A 541 -9.73 5.15 6.30
CA LEU A 541 -8.92 4.09 5.69
C LEU A 541 -8.28 3.17 6.73
N MET A 542 -7.91 3.69 7.90
CA MET A 542 -7.07 3.01 8.88
C MET A 542 -7.69 3.02 10.26
N SER A 543 -7.52 1.91 10.98
CA SER A 543 -7.96 1.67 12.35
C SER A 543 -6.84 1.94 13.35
N CYS A 544 -7.18 2.57 14.48
CA CYS A 544 -6.29 2.79 15.62
C CYS A 544 -6.27 1.58 16.59
N ARG A 545 -6.54 0.37 16.11
CA ARG A 545 -6.61 -0.85 16.90
C ARG A 545 -5.53 -1.84 16.48
N SER A 546 -5.27 -2.85 17.32
CA SER A 546 -4.35 -3.93 16.96
C SER A 546 -4.87 -4.72 15.75
N ALA A 547 -3.95 -5.35 15.02
CA ALA A 547 -4.30 -6.22 13.90
C ALA A 547 -5.27 -7.35 14.30
N ASP A 548 -5.07 -7.94 15.48
CA ASP A 548 -5.97 -8.99 15.99
C ASP A 548 -7.38 -8.45 16.23
N ALA A 549 -7.52 -7.29 16.89
CA ALA A 549 -8.82 -6.69 17.16
C ALA A 549 -9.54 -6.27 15.86
N LEU A 550 -8.80 -5.72 14.89
CA LEU A 550 -9.35 -5.41 13.58
C LEU A 550 -9.78 -6.69 12.84
N HIS A 551 -8.96 -7.72 12.89
CA HIS A 551 -9.28 -9.03 12.29
C HIS A 551 -10.58 -9.61 12.88
N GLU A 552 -10.75 -9.57 14.20
CA GLU A 552 -11.99 -10.04 14.87
C GLU A 552 -13.22 -9.27 14.37
N GLU A 553 -13.16 -7.94 14.22
CA GLU A 553 -14.25 -7.14 13.69
C GLU A 553 -14.54 -7.47 12.21
N MET A 554 -13.51 -7.67 11.40
CA MET A 554 -13.67 -8.10 10.01
C MET A 554 -14.32 -9.49 9.93
N GLN A 555 -13.99 -10.41 10.84
CA GLN A 555 -14.66 -11.72 10.90
C GLN A 555 -16.17 -11.60 11.17
N VAL A 556 -16.61 -10.62 11.98
CA VAL A 556 -18.05 -10.33 12.17
C VAL A 556 -18.68 -9.86 10.86
N LEU A 557 -18.01 -8.95 10.14
CA LEU A 557 -18.48 -8.50 8.82
C LEU A 557 -18.60 -9.67 7.84
N TYR A 558 -17.59 -10.53 7.77
CA TYR A 558 -17.61 -11.72 6.90
C TYR A 558 -18.74 -12.67 7.27
N ALA A 559 -18.91 -13.00 8.55
CA ALA A 559 -19.97 -13.90 9.02
C ALA A 559 -21.38 -13.35 8.77
N GLN A 560 -21.58 -12.04 8.78
CA GLN A 560 -22.85 -11.43 8.38
C GLN A 560 -23.00 -11.40 6.86
N GLY A 561 -21.91 -11.18 6.13
CA GLY A 561 -21.87 -11.24 4.67
C GLY A 561 -22.24 -12.63 4.13
N GLU A 562 -21.77 -13.70 4.77
CA GLU A 562 -22.12 -15.09 4.42
C GLU A 562 -23.62 -15.40 4.53
N LYS A 563 -24.36 -14.62 5.31
CA LYS A 563 -25.83 -14.75 5.43
C LYS A 563 -26.58 -14.03 4.31
N VAL A 564 -25.87 -13.34 3.45
CA VAL A 564 -26.40 -12.66 2.27
C VAL A 564 -26.13 -13.54 1.05
N GLU A 565 -27.14 -13.75 0.22
CA GLU A 565 -26.94 -14.37 -1.07
C GLU A 565 -26.30 -13.34 -2.01
N TRP A 566 -25.06 -13.63 -2.45
CA TRP A 566 -24.29 -12.75 -3.35
C TRP A 566 -24.29 -13.30 -4.77
N MET A 567 -24.30 -12.38 -5.71
CA MET A 567 -24.04 -12.66 -7.12
C MET A 567 -22.56 -12.56 -7.38
N PHE A 568 -21.96 -13.58 -8.00
CA PHE A 568 -20.56 -13.57 -8.43
C PHE A 568 -20.43 -14.09 -9.85
N GLU A 569 -19.59 -13.46 -10.66
CA GLU A 569 -19.12 -14.07 -11.89
C GLU A 569 -18.10 -15.19 -11.61
N PRO A 570 -18.15 -16.31 -12.36
CA PRO A 570 -17.19 -17.41 -12.22
C PRO A 570 -15.73 -17.01 -12.52
N SER A 571 -15.53 -15.93 -13.27
CA SER A 571 -14.21 -15.36 -13.60
C SER A 571 -13.54 -14.61 -12.45
N PHE A 572 -14.22 -14.42 -11.32
CA PHE A 572 -13.64 -13.83 -10.13
C PHE A 572 -12.54 -14.74 -9.58
N HIS A 573 -11.29 -14.46 -9.94
CA HIS A 573 -10.17 -15.37 -9.73
C HIS A 573 -9.85 -15.56 -8.25
N PRO A 574 -9.85 -16.80 -7.70
CA PRO A 574 -9.63 -17.08 -6.28
C PRO A 574 -8.19 -16.86 -5.79
N ARG A 575 -7.26 -16.39 -6.64
CA ARG A 575 -5.84 -16.19 -6.27
C ARG A 575 -5.58 -15.02 -5.32
N TRP A 576 -6.56 -14.14 -5.08
CA TRP A 576 -6.42 -13.07 -4.12
C TRP A 576 -6.79 -13.61 -2.74
N SER A 577 -5.87 -13.54 -1.80
CA SER A 577 -6.03 -14.06 -0.44
C SER A 577 -6.93 -13.19 0.44
N ALA A 578 -7.23 -11.96 0.02
CA ALA A 578 -8.15 -11.08 0.72
C ALA A 578 -9.56 -11.68 0.81
N GLY A 579 -10.21 -11.55 1.96
CA GLY A 579 -11.61 -11.90 2.16
C GLY A 579 -12.50 -11.14 1.17
N PHE A 580 -13.66 -11.70 0.89
CA PHE A 580 -14.76 -10.97 0.32
C PHE A 580 -15.05 -9.80 1.23
N PRO A 581 -15.24 -8.82 1.22
CA PRO A 581 -15.52 -7.55 0.71
C PRO A 581 -14.27 -6.72 0.32
N GLU A 582 -13.14 -6.93 0.96
CA GLU A 582 -11.90 -6.15 0.74
C GLU A 582 -11.53 -6.07 -0.74
N ARG A 583 -11.78 -7.15 -1.50
CA ARG A 583 -11.59 -7.16 -2.96
C ARG A 583 -12.42 -6.12 -3.70
N LEU A 584 -13.59 -5.76 -3.18
CA LEU A 584 -14.47 -4.79 -3.86
C LEU A 584 -13.91 -3.37 -3.82
N ALA A 585 -13.07 -3.04 -2.84
CA ALA A 585 -12.40 -1.75 -2.79
C ALA A 585 -11.50 -1.53 -4.01
N PHE A 586 -10.91 -2.59 -4.56
CA PHE A 586 -10.09 -2.54 -5.78
C PHE A 586 -10.93 -2.49 -7.07
N ALA A 587 -12.20 -2.86 -7.03
CA ALA A 587 -13.07 -2.75 -8.20
C ALA A 587 -13.41 -1.31 -8.58
N THR A 588 -13.06 -0.36 -7.72
CA THR A 588 -13.25 1.07 -7.91
C THR A 588 -12.01 1.80 -8.47
N LEU A 589 -10.91 1.09 -8.73
CA LEU A 589 -9.67 1.63 -9.31
C LEU A 589 -9.95 2.53 -10.52
N THR A 590 -9.28 3.67 -10.59
CA THR A 590 -9.46 4.66 -11.65
C THR A 590 -8.21 4.91 -12.48
N CYS A 591 -7.17 4.09 -12.31
CA CYS A 591 -5.92 4.18 -13.06
C CYS A 591 -5.98 3.47 -14.43
N ALA A 592 -5.00 3.74 -15.29
CA ALA A 592 -4.77 2.94 -16.49
C ALA A 592 -4.29 1.52 -16.09
N PRO A 593 -4.74 0.42 -16.75
CA PRO A 593 -5.30 0.38 -18.11
C PRO A 593 -6.84 0.43 -18.22
N TRP A 594 -7.52 0.89 -17.18
CA TRP A 594 -8.98 0.95 -17.15
C TRP A 594 -9.54 1.79 -18.30
N ARG A 595 -10.69 1.39 -18.82
CA ARG A 595 -11.39 2.14 -19.85
C ARG A 595 -12.50 2.99 -19.27
N TRP A 596 -13.50 2.35 -18.67
CA TRP A 596 -14.66 3.00 -18.11
C TRP A 596 -14.72 2.80 -16.62
N VAL A 597 -14.92 3.89 -15.89
CA VAL A 597 -15.03 3.91 -14.43
C VAL A 597 -16.18 4.81 -13.99
N LEU A 598 -16.71 4.55 -12.80
CA LEU A 598 -17.61 5.47 -12.13
C LEU A 598 -16.81 6.31 -11.15
N VAL A 599 -16.84 7.62 -11.31
CA VAL A 599 -16.22 8.60 -10.41
C VAL A 599 -17.30 9.36 -9.62
N ALA A 600 -16.93 10.03 -8.54
CA ALA A 600 -17.84 10.96 -7.87
C ALA A 600 -18.27 12.07 -8.85
N PRO A 601 -19.51 12.60 -8.77
CA PRO A 601 -19.99 13.62 -9.68
C PRO A 601 -19.08 14.85 -9.67
N SER A 602 -18.70 15.32 -10.84
CA SER A 602 -17.88 16.51 -11.03
C SER A 602 -18.42 17.37 -12.17
N ASP A 603 -17.90 18.59 -12.32
CA ASP A 603 -18.25 19.45 -13.47
C ASP A 603 -17.87 18.80 -14.80
N TYR A 604 -16.85 17.95 -14.79
CA TYR A 604 -16.40 17.20 -15.96
C TYR A 604 -17.28 15.98 -16.27
N ALA A 605 -17.63 15.21 -15.25
CA ALA A 605 -18.43 13.99 -15.33
C ALA A 605 -19.66 14.09 -14.40
N PRO A 606 -20.72 14.82 -14.79
CA PRO A 606 -21.88 15.05 -13.90
C PRO A 606 -22.60 13.77 -13.50
N GLU A 607 -22.66 12.75 -14.39
CA GLU A 607 -23.22 11.43 -14.09
C GLU A 607 -22.18 10.43 -13.59
N GLY A 608 -20.90 10.80 -13.61
CA GLY A 608 -19.79 10.04 -13.07
C GLY A 608 -19.23 8.94 -13.97
N LEU A 609 -19.88 8.52 -15.05
CA LEU A 609 -19.34 7.49 -15.95
C LEU A 609 -18.39 8.12 -16.97
N VAL A 610 -17.09 7.78 -16.86
CA VAL A 610 -16.03 8.35 -17.70
C VAL A 610 -15.10 7.27 -18.23
N ASN A 611 -14.65 7.44 -19.47
CA ASN A 611 -13.56 6.67 -20.05
C ASN A 611 -12.23 7.36 -19.71
N VAL A 612 -11.43 6.76 -18.86
CA VAL A 612 -10.20 7.40 -18.34
C VAL A 612 -9.10 7.55 -19.38
N GLN A 613 -9.12 6.75 -20.46
CA GLN A 613 -8.14 6.85 -21.55
C GLN A 613 -8.45 8.01 -22.52
N THR A 614 -9.73 8.34 -22.69
CA THR A 614 -10.17 9.31 -23.71
C THR A 614 -10.85 10.54 -23.14
N GLY A 615 -11.17 10.55 -21.84
CA GLY A 615 -11.95 11.58 -21.20
C GLY A 615 -13.43 11.64 -21.63
N LYS A 616 -13.94 10.71 -22.42
CA LYS A 616 -15.34 10.71 -22.83
C LYS A 616 -16.25 10.33 -21.68
N THR A 617 -17.32 11.08 -21.50
CA THR A 617 -18.41 10.73 -20.58
C THR A 617 -19.56 10.05 -21.32
N HIS A 618 -20.35 9.27 -20.60
CA HIS A 618 -21.53 8.60 -21.14
C HIS A 618 -22.66 8.61 -20.11
N PRO A 619 -23.92 8.81 -20.53
CA PRO A 619 -25.05 8.64 -19.63
C PRO A 619 -25.16 7.17 -19.18
N VAL A 620 -25.62 6.96 -17.96
CA VAL A 620 -25.78 5.61 -17.39
C VAL A 620 -27.02 4.92 -17.98
N VAL A 621 -28.07 5.68 -18.26
CA VAL A 621 -29.27 5.20 -18.95
C VAL A 621 -29.60 6.07 -20.16
N PHE A 622 -30.10 5.47 -21.24
CA PHE A 622 -30.35 6.18 -22.51
C PHE A 622 -31.40 5.49 -23.39
#